data_b392fde9014fff20663e75899fffe547
#
_entry.id   b392fde9014fff20663e75899fffe547
#
_cell.length_a   1.000
_cell.length_b   1.000
_cell.length_c   1.000
_cell.angle_alpha   90.00
_cell.angle_beta   90.00
_cell.angle_gamma   90.00
#
_symmetry.space_group_name_H-M   'P 1'
#
loop_
_entity.id
_entity.type
_entity.pdbx_description
1 polymer ?
#
loop_
_entity_poly.entity_id
_entity_poly.type
_entity_poly.pdbx_seq_one_letter_code
_entity_poly.pdbx_strand_id
1 'polypeptide(L)'
;DEYSLEDPYQLVRDGKWTLDAMYSLMKLGASLNGDESFTWSADGAATYGHIGWDTGVTALLIGAGAKYIKSDENNLPVIAFEDEQFYNAAEKIASIISQPGEYLDLNKNQNPDHYEMAFRAGRTLMTTAQIKATSKFRDMEDDYGIVPPPKYDESQSEYYVYTTPLAAVCI
;
A
#
# COMPACT_ATOMS: atom_id res chain seq x y z
N ASP A 1 9.54 8.39 18.61
CA ASP A 1 9.78 7.04 18.02
C ASP A 1 9.43 5.92 19.01
N GLU A 2 8.13 5.77 19.28
CA GLU A 2 7.62 4.79 20.23
C GLU A 2 7.96 3.33 19.83
N TYR A 3 8.17 3.07 18.54
CA TYR A 3 8.39 1.72 18.01
C TYR A 3 9.81 1.44 17.52
N SER A 4 10.76 2.36 17.64
CA SER A 4 12.13 2.22 17.06
C SER A 4 12.11 1.77 15.59
N LEU A 5 11.14 2.28 14.81
CA LEU A 5 10.96 1.94 13.40
C LEU A 5 12.13 2.46 12.56
N GLU A 6 12.56 1.68 11.59
CA GLU A 6 13.42 2.20 10.52
C GLU A 6 12.70 3.34 9.80
N ASP A 7 13.40 4.45 9.55
CA ASP A 7 12.82 5.59 8.83
C ASP A 7 12.48 5.20 7.38
N PRO A 8 11.19 5.18 6.98
CA PRO A 8 10.80 4.83 5.62
C PRO A 8 11.42 5.75 4.55
N TYR A 9 11.68 7.03 4.87
CA TYR A 9 12.36 7.96 3.97
C TYR A 9 13.82 7.57 3.75
N GLN A 10 14.50 7.08 4.80
CA GLN A 10 15.87 6.60 4.66
C GLN A 10 15.91 5.31 3.85
N LEU A 11 14.97 4.38 4.09
CA LEU A 11 14.82 3.17 3.27
C LEU A 11 14.62 3.50 1.78
N VAL A 12 13.80 4.51 1.48
CA VAL A 12 13.60 4.98 0.09
C VAL A 12 14.90 5.53 -0.51
N ARG A 13 15.62 6.39 0.21
CA ARG A 13 16.89 6.99 -0.27
C ARG A 13 17.96 5.95 -0.52
N ASP A 14 18.02 4.92 0.34
CA ASP A 14 18.99 3.82 0.25
C ASP A 14 18.58 2.74 -0.77
N GLY A 15 17.41 2.88 -1.40
CA GLY A 15 16.88 1.88 -2.32
C GLY A 15 16.42 0.58 -1.65
N LYS A 16 16.19 0.59 -0.34
CA LYS A 16 15.80 -0.55 0.49
C LYS A 16 14.31 -0.59 0.83
N TRP A 17 13.53 0.38 0.39
CA TRP A 17 12.09 0.37 0.56
C TRP A 17 11.47 -0.67 -0.38
N THR A 18 11.31 -1.89 0.12
CA THR A 18 10.84 -3.07 -0.60
C THR A 18 9.55 -3.61 0.03
N LEU A 19 8.90 -4.58 -0.65
CA LEU A 19 7.73 -5.28 -0.09
C LEU A 19 8.06 -5.94 1.27
N ASP A 20 9.27 -6.48 1.43
CA ASP A 20 9.68 -7.10 2.70
C ASP A 20 9.89 -6.06 3.81
N ALA A 21 10.48 -4.91 3.48
CA ALA A 21 10.66 -3.82 4.42
C ALA A 21 9.29 -3.26 4.84
N MET A 22 8.39 -3.00 3.88
CA MET A 22 7.01 -2.60 4.17
C MET A 22 6.31 -3.60 5.09
N TYR A 23 6.37 -4.90 4.77
CA TYR A 23 5.72 -5.94 5.57
C TYR A 23 6.31 -6.04 6.98
N SER A 24 7.61 -5.84 7.12
CA SER A 24 8.25 -5.80 8.45
C SER A 24 7.72 -4.67 9.32
N LEU A 25 7.50 -3.48 8.75
CA LEU A 25 6.86 -2.38 9.44
C LEU A 25 5.38 -2.65 9.73
N MET A 26 4.64 -3.26 8.78
CA MET A 26 3.23 -3.61 8.97
C MET A 26 3.01 -4.49 10.21
N LYS A 27 3.88 -5.47 10.42
CA LYS A 27 3.83 -6.35 11.61
C LYS A 27 3.96 -5.59 12.92
N LEU A 28 4.72 -4.52 12.95
CA LEU A 28 4.91 -3.70 14.15
C LEU A 28 3.68 -2.81 14.44
N GLY A 29 2.93 -2.43 13.41
CA GLY A 29 1.72 -1.62 13.55
C GLY A 29 0.46 -2.41 13.94
N ALA A 30 0.50 -3.75 13.85
CA ALA A 30 -0.67 -4.61 14.10
C ALA A 30 -0.78 -4.99 15.59
N SER A 31 -1.88 -4.59 16.23
CA SER A 31 -2.18 -4.97 17.62
C SER A 31 -3.69 -5.02 17.86
N LEU A 32 -4.16 -6.01 18.61
CA LEU A 32 -5.57 -6.10 19.00
C LEU A 32 -5.98 -5.06 20.04
N ASN A 33 -5.05 -4.61 20.88
CA ASN A 33 -5.28 -3.62 21.93
C ASN A 33 -6.50 -3.92 22.84
N GLY A 34 -6.86 -5.19 22.97
CA GLY A 34 -8.00 -5.65 23.75
C GLY A 34 -9.23 -6.07 22.93
N ASP A 35 -9.25 -5.81 21.63
CA ASP A 35 -10.31 -6.34 20.74
C ASP A 35 -10.15 -7.86 20.57
N GLU A 36 -11.26 -8.55 20.30
CA GLU A 36 -11.27 -10.02 20.14
C GLU A 36 -10.70 -10.46 18.77
N SER A 37 -10.75 -9.59 17.77
CA SER A 37 -10.30 -9.89 16.40
C SER A 37 -9.90 -8.64 15.64
N PHE A 38 -9.10 -8.81 14.57
CA PHE A 38 -8.79 -7.76 13.63
C PHE A 38 -9.96 -7.47 12.65
N THR A 39 -11.07 -7.03 13.24
CA THR A 39 -12.25 -6.59 12.47
C THR A 39 -12.46 -5.11 12.69
N TRP A 40 -12.56 -4.34 11.60
CA TRP A 40 -12.75 -2.90 11.72
C TRP A 40 -14.07 -2.56 12.40
N SER A 41 -13.96 -1.75 13.45
CA SER A 41 -15.09 -1.07 14.10
C SER A 41 -14.65 0.36 14.45
N ALA A 42 -15.54 1.33 14.30
CA ALA A 42 -15.26 2.71 14.69
C ALA A 42 -14.94 2.85 16.19
N ASP A 43 -15.59 2.04 17.01
CA ASP A 43 -15.42 2.03 18.47
C ASP A 43 -14.37 1.01 18.96
N GLY A 44 -13.74 0.26 18.04
CA GLY A 44 -12.71 -0.73 18.37
C GLY A 44 -11.37 -0.08 18.71
N ALA A 45 -10.49 -0.86 19.36
CA ALA A 45 -9.16 -0.44 19.78
C ALA A 45 -8.03 -1.00 18.89
N ALA A 46 -8.29 -2.02 18.06
CA ALA A 46 -7.29 -2.65 17.23
C ALA A 46 -6.59 -1.65 16.30
N THR A 47 -5.28 -1.80 16.18
CA THR A 47 -4.44 -1.09 15.20
C THR A 47 -3.98 -2.06 14.12
N TYR A 48 -3.70 -1.53 12.94
CA TYR A 48 -3.39 -2.30 11.74
C TYR A 48 -2.06 -1.85 11.13
N GLY A 49 -1.35 -2.77 10.52
CA GLY A 49 -0.12 -2.45 9.79
C GLY A 49 -0.41 -1.61 8.55
N HIS A 50 -1.39 -2.04 7.75
CA HIS A 50 -1.83 -1.35 6.55
C HIS A 50 -3.33 -1.52 6.34
N ILE A 51 -3.99 -0.45 5.91
CA ILE A 51 -5.38 -0.50 5.47
C ILE A 51 -5.44 -0.16 3.99
N GLY A 52 -6.13 -0.99 3.20
CA GLY A 52 -6.25 -0.75 1.77
C GLY A 52 -7.40 -1.50 1.11
N TRP A 53 -7.54 -1.30 -0.19
CA TRP A 53 -8.49 -1.95 -1.07
C TRP A 53 -7.81 -2.35 -2.39
N ASP A 54 -8.56 -2.86 -3.35
CA ASP A 54 -8.09 -3.34 -4.66
C ASP A 54 -7.18 -2.37 -5.43
N THR A 55 -7.50 -1.07 -5.39
CA THR A 55 -6.63 -0.05 -6.02
C THR A 55 -5.27 0.07 -5.33
N GLY A 56 -5.21 -0.17 -4.01
CA GLY A 56 -3.96 -0.26 -3.26
C GLY A 56 -3.12 -1.47 -3.70
N VAL A 57 -3.76 -2.62 -3.91
CA VAL A 57 -3.09 -3.82 -4.44
C VAL A 57 -2.51 -3.55 -5.83
N THR A 58 -3.27 -2.86 -6.70
CA THR A 58 -2.77 -2.43 -8.02
C THR A 58 -1.54 -1.54 -7.90
N ALA A 59 -1.53 -0.59 -6.96
CA ALA A 59 -0.37 0.27 -6.72
C ALA A 59 0.85 -0.52 -6.24
N LEU A 60 0.67 -1.52 -5.37
CA LEU A 60 1.75 -2.41 -4.92
C LEU A 60 2.30 -3.26 -6.06
N LEU A 61 1.44 -3.82 -6.92
CA LEU A 61 1.86 -4.59 -8.09
C LEU A 61 2.73 -3.74 -9.04
N ILE A 62 2.28 -2.53 -9.36
CA ILE A 62 3.02 -1.62 -10.23
C ILE A 62 4.33 -1.18 -9.54
N GLY A 63 4.28 -0.84 -8.25
CA GLY A 63 5.46 -0.52 -7.45
C GLY A 63 6.53 -1.62 -7.51
N ALA A 64 6.10 -2.87 -7.42
CA ALA A 64 6.93 -4.07 -7.55
C ALA A 64 7.36 -4.40 -8.99
N GLY A 65 7.13 -3.51 -9.95
CA GLY A 65 7.58 -3.68 -11.33
C GLY A 65 6.68 -4.54 -12.21
N ALA A 66 5.54 -5.01 -11.69
CA ALA A 66 4.58 -5.75 -12.49
C ALA A 66 3.93 -4.84 -13.54
N LYS A 67 3.78 -5.34 -14.76
CA LYS A 67 3.17 -4.63 -15.89
C LYS A 67 1.90 -5.35 -16.31
N TYR A 68 0.82 -4.60 -16.50
CA TYR A 68 -0.42 -5.13 -17.07
C TYR A 68 -0.36 -5.20 -18.60
N ILE A 69 0.34 -4.23 -19.19
CA ILE A 69 0.55 -4.09 -20.63
C ILE A 69 2.01 -3.74 -20.87
N LYS A 70 2.59 -4.29 -21.91
CA LYS A 70 3.93 -3.93 -22.43
C LYS A 70 3.87 -3.72 -23.93
N SER A 71 4.89 -3.12 -24.51
CA SER A 71 5.03 -3.03 -25.97
C SER A 71 5.73 -4.27 -26.51
N ASP A 72 5.28 -4.80 -27.64
CA ASP A 72 5.98 -5.81 -28.40
C ASP A 72 7.12 -5.18 -29.24
N GLU A 73 7.77 -5.98 -30.08
CA GLU A 73 8.86 -5.57 -30.99
C GLU A 73 8.43 -4.53 -32.04
N ASN A 74 7.12 -4.43 -32.32
CA ASN A 74 6.52 -3.48 -33.25
C ASN A 74 5.95 -2.24 -32.55
N ASN A 75 6.21 -2.07 -31.24
CA ASN A 75 5.62 -1.05 -30.38
C ASN A 75 4.07 -1.15 -30.24
N LEU A 76 3.50 -2.32 -30.45
CA LEU A 76 2.07 -2.56 -30.22
C LEU A 76 1.84 -3.04 -28.77
N PRO A 77 0.73 -2.63 -28.13
CA PRO A 77 0.42 -3.04 -26.77
C PRO A 77 0.04 -4.53 -26.73
N VAL A 78 0.70 -5.28 -25.87
CA VAL A 78 0.40 -6.68 -25.58
C VAL A 78 0.21 -6.88 -24.08
N ILE A 79 -0.61 -7.86 -23.71
CA ILE A 79 -0.86 -8.23 -22.30
C ILE A 79 0.43 -8.78 -21.68
N ALA A 80 0.70 -8.39 -20.43
CA ALA A 80 1.89 -8.78 -19.67
C ALA A 80 1.57 -9.61 -18.41
N PHE A 81 0.33 -10.08 -18.23
CA PHE A 81 -0.06 -10.87 -17.05
C PHE A 81 0.64 -12.22 -16.95
N GLU A 82 1.16 -12.75 -18.06
CA GLU A 82 1.85 -14.04 -18.12
C GLU A 82 3.36 -13.91 -17.84
N ASP A 83 3.85 -12.70 -17.59
CA ASP A 83 5.25 -12.49 -17.26
C ASP A 83 5.55 -12.99 -15.83
N GLU A 84 6.69 -13.67 -15.67
CA GLU A 84 7.16 -14.20 -14.38
C GLU A 84 7.20 -13.12 -13.30
N GLN A 85 7.63 -11.90 -13.64
CA GLN A 85 7.65 -10.77 -12.74
C GLN A 85 6.24 -10.43 -12.18
N PHE A 86 5.21 -10.54 -13.02
CA PHE A 86 3.84 -10.31 -12.58
C PHE A 86 3.39 -11.36 -11.57
N TYR A 87 3.64 -12.64 -11.86
CA TYR A 87 3.26 -13.75 -10.97
C TYR A 87 4.00 -13.66 -9.63
N ASN A 88 5.31 -13.45 -9.65
CA ASN A 88 6.11 -13.33 -8.44
C ASN A 88 5.65 -12.16 -7.56
N ALA A 89 5.38 -11.01 -8.16
CA ALA A 89 4.85 -9.85 -7.43
C ALA A 89 3.45 -10.13 -6.85
N ALA A 90 2.56 -10.75 -7.65
CA ALA A 90 1.21 -11.06 -7.22
C ALA A 90 1.19 -12.08 -6.08
N GLU A 91 1.99 -13.14 -6.14
CA GLU A 91 2.12 -14.14 -5.09
C GLU A 91 2.64 -13.53 -3.79
N LYS A 92 3.71 -12.74 -3.87
CA LYS A 92 4.30 -12.07 -2.70
C LYS A 92 3.31 -11.09 -2.05
N ILE A 93 2.65 -10.26 -2.86
CA ILE A 93 1.65 -9.32 -2.35
C ILE A 93 0.45 -10.08 -1.75
N ALA A 94 -0.05 -11.13 -2.41
CA ALA A 94 -1.15 -11.95 -1.89
C ALA A 94 -0.79 -12.56 -0.53
N SER A 95 0.43 -13.00 -0.32
CA SER A 95 0.89 -13.53 0.97
C SER A 95 0.85 -12.46 2.07
N ILE A 96 1.22 -11.21 1.75
CA ILE A 96 1.22 -10.09 2.69
C ILE A 96 -0.22 -9.67 3.04
N ILE A 97 -1.08 -9.45 2.04
CA ILE A 97 -2.44 -8.94 2.24
C ILE A 97 -3.41 -9.98 2.83
N SER A 98 -3.02 -11.24 2.88
CA SER A 98 -3.81 -12.31 3.51
C SER A 98 -3.64 -12.38 5.04
N GLN A 99 -2.72 -11.61 5.61
CA GLN A 99 -2.42 -11.67 7.05
C GLN A 99 -3.35 -10.73 7.84
N PRO A 100 -4.24 -11.26 8.70
CA PRO A 100 -5.12 -10.43 9.53
C PRO A 100 -4.30 -9.55 10.48
N GLY A 101 -4.69 -8.29 10.58
CA GLY A 101 -4.00 -7.31 11.42
C GLY A 101 -2.88 -6.58 10.69
N GLU A 102 -2.00 -7.29 10.02
CA GLU A 102 -0.98 -6.65 9.17
C GLU A 102 -1.64 -5.93 7.99
N TYR A 103 -2.67 -6.54 7.38
CA TYR A 103 -3.45 -5.90 6.32
C TYR A 103 -4.95 -6.01 6.58
N LEU A 104 -5.64 -4.87 6.66
CA LEU A 104 -7.10 -4.79 6.70
C LEU A 104 -7.66 -4.50 5.31
N ASP A 105 -8.38 -5.48 4.76
CA ASP A 105 -9.05 -5.37 3.46
C ASP A 105 -10.41 -4.66 3.60
N LEU A 106 -10.49 -3.44 3.11
CA LEU A 106 -11.72 -2.63 3.16
C LEU A 106 -12.80 -3.09 2.20
N ASN A 107 -12.48 -3.89 1.18
CA ASN A 107 -13.51 -4.46 0.31
C ASN A 107 -14.48 -5.35 1.07
N LYS A 108 -14.03 -5.97 2.16
CA LYS A 108 -14.86 -6.78 3.05
C LYS A 108 -15.76 -5.96 3.97
N ASN A 109 -15.43 -4.69 4.22
CA ASN A 109 -16.09 -3.83 5.20
C ASN A 109 -17.03 -2.77 4.57
N GLN A 110 -17.17 -2.72 3.27
CA GLN A 110 -18.16 -1.95 2.48
C GLN A 110 -18.23 -0.43 2.75
N ASN A 111 -17.32 0.17 3.50
CA ASN A 111 -17.28 1.62 3.70
C ASN A 111 -15.95 2.20 3.23
N PRO A 112 -15.94 2.96 2.11
CA PRO A 112 -14.73 3.50 1.53
C PRO A 112 -14.02 4.56 2.41
N ASP A 113 -14.72 5.15 3.37
CA ASP A 113 -14.15 6.20 4.24
C ASP A 113 -13.36 5.62 5.43
N HIS A 114 -13.43 4.31 5.68
CA HIS A 114 -12.77 3.69 6.82
C HIS A 114 -11.24 3.89 6.82
N TYR A 115 -10.57 3.96 5.67
CA TYR A 115 -9.12 4.20 5.64
C TYR A 115 -8.77 5.59 6.17
N GLU A 116 -9.59 6.60 5.82
CA GLU A 116 -9.39 7.98 6.29
C GLU A 116 -9.61 8.06 7.80
N MET A 117 -10.71 7.47 8.27
CA MET A 117 -11.02 7.43 9.71
C MET A 117 -9.92 6.70 10.49
N ALA A 118 -9.47 5.54 10.03
CA ALA A 118 -8.44 4.76 10.69
C ALA A 118 -7.09 5.47 10.70
N PHE A 119 -6.71 6.10 9.58
CA PHE A 119 -5.44 6.83 9.48
C PHE A 119 -5.46 8.08 10.38
N ARG A 120 -6.54 8.86 10.33
CA ARG A 120 -6.71 10.04 11.20
C ARG A 120 -6.74 9.71 12.68
N ALA A 121 -7.26 8.55 13.05
CA ALA A 121 -7.32 8.07 14.43
C ALA A 121 -6.02 7.38 14.90
N GLY A 122 -4.95 7.38 14.10
CA GLY A 122 -3.71 6.68 14.42
C GLY A 122 -3.84 5.16 14.50
N ARG A 123 -4.93 4.60 13.94
CA ARG A 123 -5.23 3.16 14.02
C ARG A 123 -4.70 2.34 12.85
N THR A 124 -3.93 2.95 11.98
CA THR A 124 -3.14 2.25 10.96
C THR A 124 -1.80 2.91 10.79
N LEU A 125 -0.74 2.09 10.68
CA LEU A 125 0.59 2.61 10.43
C LEU A 125 0.72 3.15 9.00
N MET A 126 0.09 2.48 8.04
CA MET A 126 0.17 2.85 6.61
C MET A 126 -1.19 2.73 5.92
N THR A 127 -1.36 3.51 4.87
CA THR A 127 -2.45 3.35 3.91
C THR A 127 -1.99 3.70 2.51
N THR A 128 -2.53 3.02 1.51
CA THR A 128 -2.32 3.40 0.11
C THR A 128 -3.45 4.33 -0.32
N ALA A 129 -3.10 5.54 -0.73
CA ALA A 129 -4.06 6.55 -1.15
C ALA A 129 -3.55 7.36 -2.35
N GLN A 130 -4.44 7.99 -3.07
CA GLN A 130 -4.05 8.97 -4.08
C GLN A 130 -3.50 10.23 -3.41
N ILE A 131 -2.53 10.91 -4.02
CA ILE A 131 -1.95 12.15 -3.46
C ILE A 131 -3.02 13.21 -3.12
N LYS A 132 -4.11 13.29 -3.88
CA LYS A 132 -5.22 14.19 -3.55
C LYS A 132 -5.84 13.95 -2.17
N ALA A 133 -5.72 12.75 -1.61
CA ALA A 133 -6.24 12.44 -0.27
C ALA A 133 -5.51 13.20 0.84
N THR A 134 -4.31 13.74 0.59
CA THR A 134 -3.60 14.60 1.55
C THR A 134 -4.40 15.82 1.98
N SER A 135 -5.33 16.29 1.11
CA SER A 135 -6.23 17.38 1.48
C SER A 135 -7.17 17.03 2.66
N LYS A 136 -7.44 15.74 2.86
CA LYS A 136 -8.29 15.21 3.92
C LYS A 136 -7.55 15.01 5.24
N PHE A 137 -6.22 15.10 5.22
CA PHE A 137 -5.35 14.89 6.39
C PHE A 137 -4.71 16.17 6.91
N ARG A 138 -5.07 17.34 6.35
CA ARG A 138 -4.45 18.64 6.68
C ARG A 138 -4.64 19.10 8.13
N ASP A 139 -5.70 18.63 8.75
CA ASP A 139 -6.11 18.98 10.11
C ASP A 139 -5.82 17.86 11.13
N MET A 140 -4.98 16.88 10.74
CA MET A 140 -4.45 15.91 11.69
C MET A 140 -3.49 16.59 12.67
N GLU A 141 -3.54 16.16 13.93
CA GLU A 141 -2.60 16.60 14.96
C GLU A 141 -1.23 15.95 14.78
N ASP A 142 -1.23 14.71 14.29
CA ASP A 142 -0.01 13.95 14.04
C ASP A 142 0.57 14.24 12.65
N ASP A 143 1.89 14.30 12.58
CA ASP A 143 2.62 14.36 11.33
C ASP A 143 2.56 13.00 10.60
N TYR A 144 2.47 13.04 9.28
CA TYR A 144 2.53 11.84 8.44
C TYR A 144 3.49 12.02 7.26
N GLY A 145 4.03 10.90 6.78
CA GLY A 145 4.94 10.87 5.65
C GLY A 145 4.28 10.33 4.38
N ILE A 146 4.90 10.62 3.23
CA ILE A 146 4.52 10.08 1.92
C ILE A 146 5.74 9.41 1.31
N VAL A 147 5.62 8.13 0.99
CA VAL A 147 6.64 7.34 0.30
C VAL A 147 6.06 6.70 -0.97
N PRO A 148 6.87 6.38 -1.97
CA PRO A 148 6.39 5.66 -3.15
C PRO A 148 5.92 4.24 -2.76
N PRO A 149 5.14 3.56 -3.61
CA PRO A 149 4.94 2.12 -3.47
C PRO A 149 6.29 1.40 -3.41
N PRO A 150 6.41 0.33 -2.59
CA PRO A 150 7.67 -0.37 -2.43
C PRO A 150 8.09 -1.12 -3.70
N LYS A 151 9.40 -1.30 -3.85
CA LYS A 151 9.97 -2.20 -4.86
C LYS A 151 9.68 -3.67 -4.52
N TYR A 152 9.79 -4.55 -5.50
CA TYR A 152 9.72 -6.00 -5.28
C TYR A 152 10.81 -6.46 -4.30
N ASP A 153 12.07 -6.07 -4.61
CA ASP A 153 13.27 -6.30 -3.80
C ASP A 153 14.34 -5.23 -4.09
N GLU A 154 15.53 -5.37 -3.50
CA GLU A 154 16.63 -4.43 -3.68
C GLU A 154 17.25 -4.48 -5.10
N SER A 155 17.07 -5.55 -5.86
CA SER A 155 17.58 -5.66 -7.23
C SER A 155 16.83 -4.80 -8.23
N GLN A 156 15.58 -4.42 -7.92
CA GLN A 156 14.82 -3.48 -8.72
C GLN A 156 15.45 -2.08 -8.60
N SER A 157 15.90 -1.49 -9.72
CA SER A 157 16.61 -0.21 -9.72
C SER A 157 15.72 0.98 -9.37
N GLU A 158 14.48 0.99 -9.83
CA GLU A 158 13.60 2.16 -9.81
C GLU A 158 12.34 1.93 -8.98
N TYR A 159 11.81 3.02 -8.40
CA TYR A 159 10.47 3.05 -7.82
C TYR A 159 9.46 3.40 -8.89
N TYR A 160 8.38 2.63 -8.99
CA TYR A 160 7.28 2.89 -9.91
C TYR A 160 6.06 3.40 -9.17
N VAL A 161 5.38 4.38 -9.76
CA VAL A 161 4.20 5.00 -9.20
C VAL A 161 3.04 4.85 -10.19
N TYR A 162 1.90 4.42 -9.68
CA TYR A 162 0.67 4.37 -10.43
C TYR A 162 0.03 5.76 -10.54
N THR A 163 -0.25 6.18 -11.76
CA THR A 163 -1.02 7.39 -12.02
C THR A 163 -2.37 7.02 -12.62
N THR A 164 -3.45 7.41 -11.96
CA THR A 164 -4.78 7.30 -12.57
C THR A 164 -4.90 8.30 -13.72
N PRO A 165 -5.38 7.89 -14.91
CA PRO A 165 -5.62 8.83 -16.00
C PRO A 165 -6.63 9.89 -15.56
N LEU A 166 -6.31 11.14 -15.82
CA LEU A 166 -7.29 12.23 -15.76
C LEU A 166 -8.36 11.97 -16.80
N ALA A 167 -9.59 12.35 -16.52
CA ALA A 167 -10.66 12.29 -17.51
C ALA A 167 -10.23 13.10 -18.73
N ALA A 168 -10.15 12.45 -19.90
CA ALA A 168 -9.93 13.13 -21.15
C ALA A 168 -11.26 13.67 -21.69
N VAL A 169 -11.27 14.94 -22.11
CA VAL A 169 -12.38 15.49 -22.89
C VAL A 169 -12.08 15.18 -24.36
N CYS A 170 -12.88 14.31 -24.97
CA CYS A 170 -12.83 14.09 -26.41
C CYS A 170 -13.71 15.15 -27.09
N ILE A 171 -13.12 15.87 -28.06
CA ILE A 171 -13.81 16.83 -28.91
C ILE A 171 -14.14 16.16 -30.24
#